data_8926999a83e512c2899bbb8d9cca93be
#
_entry.id   8926999a83e512c2899bbb8d9cca93be
#
_cell.length_a   1.000
_cell.length_b   1.000
_cell.length_c   1.000
_cell.angle_alpha   90.00
_cell.angle_beta   90.00
_cell.angle_gamma   90.00
#
_symmetry.space_group_name_H-M   'P 1'
#
loop_
_entity.id
_entity.type
_entity.pdbx_description
1 polymer ?
#
loop_
_entity_poly.entity_id
_entity_poly.type
_entity_poly.pdbx_seq_one_letter_code
_entity_poly.pdbx_strand_id
1 'polypeptide(L)'
;MSKIYPTDLTDNQWQYIEKTLLLEKRKRKHDLKEIFNGIFYLVKTGCQWRMLPKEYPKWELVYYYFRKWSFYEEFDLLLSSLRGIIRLKRGQNKEPSMGILDSQSTKWGNNKAPNNIDGNKKVKGIKRHVVVDKNGFLIAVMITVANIQIGRAHV
;
A
#
# COMPACT_ATOMS: atom_id res chain seq x y z
N MET A 1 -17.46 8.12 -16.42
CA MET A 1 -18.37 7.27 -15.61
C MET A 1 -18.60 7.91 -14.27
N SER A 2 -19.86 7.90 -13.78
CA SER A 2 -20.18 8.37 -12.43
C SER A 2 -19.52 7.45 -11.39
N LYS A 3 -19.06 8.02 -10.26
CA LYS A 3 -18.58 7.22 -9.12
C LYS A 3 -19.73 6.38 -8.57
N ILE A 4 -19.51 5.08 -8.45
CA ILE A 4 -20.48 4.17 -7.81
C ILE A 4 -20.20 4.15 -6.29
N TYR A 5 -18.93 4.14 -5.90
CA TYR A 5 -18.49 4.11 -4.51
C TYR A 5 -17.63 5.34 -4.17
N PRO A 6 -17.60 5.78 -2.90
CA PRO A 6 -16.77 6.91 -2.47
C PRO A 6 -15.26 6.68 -2.70
N THR A 7 -14.85 5.43 -2.83
CA THR A 7 -13.46 5.02 -3.09
C THR A 7 -13.08 5.09 -4.55
N ASP A 8 -14.03 5.27 -5.46
CA ASP A 8 -13.76 5.27 -6.90
C ASP A 8 -12.96 6.51 -7.30
N LEU A 9 -12.01 6.29 -8.19
CA LEU A 9 -11.16 7.34 -8.74
C LEU A 9 -11.93 8.29 -9.65
N THR A 10 -11.66 9.58 -9.51
CA THR A 10 -12.04 10.56 -10.54
C THR A 10 -11.20 10.35 -11.80
N ASP A 11 -11.63 10.95 -12.91
CA ASP A 11 -10.86 10.85 -14.17
C ASP A 11 -9.48 11.49 -14.03
N ASN A 12 -9.36 12.61 -13.33
CA ASN A 12 -8.07 13.27 -13.09
C ASN A 12 -7.13 12.42 -12.23
N GLN A 13 -7.67 11.74 -11.21
CA GLN A 13 -6.88 10.82 -10.36
C GLN A 13 -6.41 9.61 -11.18
N TRP A 14 -7.28 9.07 -12.02
CA TRP A 14 -6.93 7.96 -12.90
C TRP A 14 -5.84 8.34 -13.90
N GLN A 15 -5.99 9.47 -14.60
CA GLN A 15 -4.97 9.96 -15.54
C GLN A 15 -3.60 10.12 -14.88
N TYR A 16 -3.57 10.58 -13.62
CA TYR A 16 -2.32 10.67 -12.87
C TYR A 16 -1.70 9.29 -12.64
N ILE A 17 -2.48 8.30 -12.20
CA ILE A 17 -2.01 6.92 -11.99
C ILE A 17 -1.52 6.31 -13.30
N GLU A 18 -2.31 6.40 -14.36
CA GLU A 18 -1.98 5.87 -15.69
C GLU A 18 -0.64 6.43 -16.20
N LYS A 19 -0.43 7.73 -16.04
CA LYS A 19 0.81 8.41 -16.41
C LYS A 19 1.99 8.01 -15.53
N THR A 20 1.79 7.92 -14.22
CA THR A 20 2.86 7.59 -13.26
C THR A 20 3.37 6.17 -13.43
N LEU A 21 2.46 5.22 -13.66
CA LEU A 21 2.79 3.80 -13.81
C LEU A 21 3.06 3.41 -15.28
N LEU A 22 3.05 4.36 -16.21
CA LEU A 22 3.27 4.11 -17.64
C LEU A 22 2.43 2.94 -18.19
N LEU A 23 1.16 2.87 -17.77
CA LEU A 23 0.30 1.74 -18.11
C LEU A 23 0.06 1.67 -19.61
N GLU A 24 0.37 0.53 -20.21
CA GLU A 24 0.20 0.32 -21.64
C GLU A 24 -1.24 0.50 -22.10
N LYS A 25 -1.43 1.31 -23.12
CA LYS A 25 -2.72 1.48 -23.81
C LYS A 25 -2.96 0.35 -24.80
N ARG A 26 -3.54 -0.74 -24.31
CA ARG A 26 -3.97 -1.86 -25.16
C ARG A 26 -5.44 -2.19 -24.93
N LYS A 27 -6.10 -2.77 -25.92
CA LYS A 27 -7.48 -3.22 -25.78
C LYS A 27 -7.54 -4.34 -24.73
N ARG A 28 -8.35 -4.13 -23.68
CA ARG A 28 -8.60 -5.09 -22.61
C ARG A 28 -10.10 -5.33 -22.46
N LYS A 29 -10.49 -6.48 -21.91
CA LYS A 29 -11.89 -6.77 -21.62
C LYS A 29 -12.43 -5.88 -20.50
N HIS A 30 -11.60 -5.55 -19.51
CA HIS A 30 -11.94 -4.69 -18.39
C HIS A 30 -10.98 -3.49 -18.35
N ASP A 31 -11.52 -2.33 -17.97
CA ASP A 31 -10.71 -1.13 -17.79
C ASP A 31 -9.83 -1.30 -16.53
N LEU A 32 -8.59 -0.86 -16.64
CA LEU A 32 -7.66 -0.86 -15.51
C LEU A 32 -8.13 0.08 -14.39
N LYS A 33 -8.85 1.16 -14.72
CA LYS A 33 -9.47 2.05 -13.73
C LYS A 33 -10.44 1.31 -12.83
N GLU A 34 -11.29 0.44 -13.40
CA GLU A 34 -12.23 -0.37 -12.63
C GLU A 34 -11.51 -1.36 -11.71
N ILE A 35 -10.38 -1.92 -12.17
CA ILE A 35 -9.55 -2.81 -11.36
C ILE A 35 -8.93 -2.04 -10.20
N PHE A 36 -8.38 -0.83 -10.42
CA PHE A 36 -7.86 0.03 -9.37
C PHE A 36 -8.95 0.42 -8.36
N ASN A 37 -10.15 0.76 -8.83
CA ASN A 37 -11.29 1.07 -7.97
C ASN A 37 -11.63 -0.12 -7.05
N GLY A 38 -11.65 -1.34 -7.59
CA GLY A 38 -11.84 -2.55 -6.80
C GLY A 38 -10.76 -2.76 -5.74
N ILE A 39 -9.49 -2.49 -6.06
CA ILE A 39 -8.37 -2.56 -5.10
C ILE A 39 -8.56 -1.50 -4.00
N PHE A 40 -8.86 -0.26 -4.34
CA PHE A 40 -9.05 0.81 -3.36
C PHE A 40 -10.27 0.57 -2.47
N TYR A 41 -11.35 0.02 -3.03
CA TYR A 41 -12.50 -0.41 -2.24
C TYR A 41 -12.09 -1.45 -1.19
N LEU A 42 -11.37 -2.50 -1.60
CA LEU A 42 -10.90 -3.56 -0.72
C LEU A 42 -9.97 -3.01 0.37
N VAL A 43 -9.00 -2.18 -0.01
CA VAL A 43 -8.04 -1.59 0.96
C VAL A 43 -8.76 -0.69 1.97
N LYS A 44 -9.77 0.06 1.54
CA LYS A 44 -10.52 0.97 2.41
C LYS A 44 -11.49 0.25 3.35
N THR A 45 -12.17 -0.79 2.84
CA THR A 45 -13.22 -1.49 3.61
C THR A 45 -12.67 -2.67 4.41
N GLY A 46 -11.52 -3.24 4.02
CA GLY A 46 -10.97 -4.46 4.59
C GLY A 46 -11.80 -5.71 4.27
N CYS A 47 -12.70 -5.66 3.29
CA CYS A 47 -13.52 -6.82 2.92
C CYS A 47 -12.65 -7.98 2.39
N GLN A 48 -13.19 -9.19 2.47
CA GLN A 48 -12.55 -10.34 1.84
C GLN A 48 -12.62 -10.22 0.31
N TRP A 49 -11.65 -10.75 -0.43
CA TRP A 49 -11.61 -10.73 -1.90
C TRP A 49 -12.93 -11.18 -2.53
N ARG A 50 -13.50 -12.28 -2.02
CA ARG A 50 -14.76 -12.85 -2.51
C ARG A 50 -16.00 -12.00 -2.20
N MET A 51 -15.86 -11.00 -1.33
CA MET A 51 -16.91 -10.06 -0.94
C MET A 51 -16.84 -8.75 -1.73
N LEU A 52 -15.96 -8.69 -2.74
CA LEU A 52 -15.88 -7.52 -3.62
C LEU A 52 -17.23 -7.34 -4.35
N PRO A 53 -17.80 -6.11 -4.39
CA PRO A 53 -19.06 -5.83 -5.07
C PRO A 53 -19.05 -6.27 -6.54
N LYS A 54 -20.22 -6.69 -7.04
CA LYS A 54 -20.39 -7.22 -8.41
C LYS A 54 -20.21 -6.18 -9.50
N GLU A 55 -20.30 -4.90 -9.14
CA GLU A 55 -20.08 -3.76 -10.01
C GLU A 55 -18.62 -3.62 -10.46
N TYR A 56 -17.69 -4.18 -9.69
CA TYR A 56 -16.28 -4.29 -10.08
C TYR A 56 -16.02 -5.55 -10.92
N PRO A 57 -14.90 -5.61 -11.62
CA PRO A 57 -14.45 -6.86 -12.25
C PRO A 57 -14.38 -8.00 -11.23
N LYS A 58 -14.49 -9.24 -11.70
CA LYS A 58 -14.41 -10.43 -10.84
C LYS A 58 -13.19 -10.35 -9.91
N TRP A 59 -13.39 -10.72 -8.64
CA TRP A 59 -12.35 -10.60 -7.61
C TRP A 59 -11.04 -11.30 -7.98
N GLU A 60 -11.07 -12.42 -8.72
CA GLU A 60 -9.87 -13.12 -9.19
C GLU A 60 -9.02 -12.25 -10.11
N LEU A 61 -9.66 -11.45 -10.97
CA LEU A 61 -8.96 -10.53 -11.86
C LEU A 61 -8.37 -9.35 -11.07
N VAL A 62 -9.13 -8.78 -10.14
CA VAL A 62 -8.65 -7.70 -9.27
C VAL A 62 -7.46 -8.17 -8.43
N TYR A 63 -7.54 -9.38 -7.86
CA TYR A 63 -6.47 -10.02 -7.10
C TYR A 63 -5.22 -10.28 -7.95
N TYR A 64 -5.39 -10.76 -9.19
CA TYR A 64 -4.28 -10.95 -10.12
C TYR A 64 -3.50 -9.64 -10.34
N TYR A 65 -4.20 -8.54 -10.65
CA TYR A 65 -3.55 -7.26 -10.85
C TYR A 65 -2.95 -6.69 -9.57
N PHE A 66 -3.62 -6.84 -8.43
CA PHE A 66 -3.06 -6.46 -7.13
C PHE A 66 -1.72 -7.16 -6.89
N ARG A 67 -1.65 -8.48 -7.07
CA ARG A 67 -0.40 -9.24 -6.93
C ARG A 67 0.66 -8.79 -7.93
N LYS A 68 0.28 -8.60 -9.18
CA LYS A 68 1.19 -8.16 -10.24
C LYS A 68 1.82 -6.82 -9.88
N TRP A 69 1.02 -5.82 -9.57
CA TRP A 69 1.50 -4.47 -9.24
C TRP A 69 2.28 -4.41 -7.92
N SER A 70 1.93 -5.24 -6.94
CA SER A 70 2.73 -5.40 -5.73
C SER A 70 4.09 -6.01 -6.00
N PHE A 71 4.17 -7.02 -6.87
CA PHE A 71 5.42 -7.69 -7.22
C PHE A 71 6.40 -6.77 -7.96
N TYR A 72 5.89 -5.90 -8.82
CA TYR A 72 6.69 -4.93 -9.57
C TYR A 72 6.86 -3.58 -8.85
N GLU A 73 6.54 -3.51 -7.56
CA GLU A 73 6.69 -2.31 -6.71
C GLU A 73 5.97 -1.06 -7.25
N GLU A 74 4.93 -1.26 -8.06
CA GLU A 74 4.20 -0.15 -8.71
C GLU A 74 3.43 0.70 -7.68
N PHE A 75 2.98 0.09 -6.58
CA PHE A 75 2.35 0.84 -5.50
C PHE A 75 3.35 1.72 -4.74
N ASP A 76 4.59 1.26 -4.59
CA ASP A 76 5.67 2.03 -3.94
C ASP A 76 6.07 3.22 -4.81
N LEU A 77 6.18 3.01 -6.13
CA LEU A 77 6.39 4.08 -7.10
C LEU A 77 5.28 5.13 -7.03
N LEU A 78 4.01 4.70 -6.99
CA LEU A 78 2.86 5.59 -6.90
C LEU A 78 2.87 6.39 -5.58
N LEU A 79 3.12 5.74 -4.45
CA LEU A 79 3.21 6.39 -3.14
C LEU A 79 4.35 7.41 -3.09
N SER A 80 5.53 7.05 -3.61
CA SER A 80 6.68 7.96 -3.68
C SER A 80 6.37 9.18 -4.53
N SER A 81 5.75 8.99 -5.69
CA SER A 81 5.36 10.09 -6.59
C SER A 81 4.34 11.02 -5.93
N LEU A 82 3.29 10.48 -5.30
CA LEU A 82 2.28 11.26 -4.58
C LEU A 82 2.88 12.02 -3.41
N ARG A 83 3.73 11.37 -2.59
CA ARG A 83 4.45 12.01 -1.49
C ARG A 83 5.25 13.21 -2.00
N GLY A 84 6.03 13.03 -3.07
CA GLY A 84 6.84 14.10 -3.66
C GLY A 84 6.01 15.31 -4.08
N ILE A 85 4.86 15.10 -4.74
CA ILE A 85 3.97 16.19 -5.16
C ILE A 85 3.41 16.94 -3.96
N ILE A 86 2.95 16.23 -2.93
CA ILE A 86 2.37 16.88 -1.75
C ILE A 86 3.44 17.69 -1.01
N ARG A 87 4.67 17.18 -0.91
CA ARG A 87 5.78 17.87 -0.31
C ARG A 87 6.14 19.16 -1.06
N LEU A 88 6.25 19.07 -2.39
CA LEU A 88 6.51 20.26 -3.24
C LEU A 88 5.41 21.32 -3.08
N LYS A 89 4.13 20.93 -3.05
CA LYS A 89 3.01 21.85 -2.79
C LYS A 89 3.08 22.54 -1.43
N ARG A 90 3.81 21.96 -0.46
CA ARG A 90 4.07 22.51 0.86
C ARG A 90 5.38 23.31 0.93
N GLY A 91 6.02 23.61 -0.20
CA GLY A 91 7.31 24.30 -0.25
C GLY A 91 8.48 23.50 0.33
N GLN A 92 8.39 22.17 0.31
CA GLN A 92 9.43 21.26 0.82
C GLN A 92 10.16 20.58 -0.33
N ASN A 93 11.35 20.04 -0.07
CA ASN A 93 12.03 19.18 -1.04
C ASN A 93 11.19 17.94 -1.36
N LYS A 94 11.23 17.50 -2.60
CA LYS A 94 10.54 16.31 -3.08
C LYS A 94 10.82 15.10 -2.19
N GLU A 95 12.09 14.85 -1.92
CA GLU A 95 12.51 13.75 -1.03
C GLU A 95 12.64 14.23 0.41
N PRO A 96 12.23 13.40 1.40
CA PRO A 96 12.40 13.72 2.80
C PRO A 96 13.89 13.59 3.20
N SER A 97 14.39 14.56 3.97
CA SER A 97 15.74 14.51 4.55
C SER A 97 15.80 13.77 5.89
N MET A 98 14.64 13.43 6.46
CA MET A 98 14.51 12.74 7.75
C MET A 98 13.36 11.75 7.70
N GLY A 99 13.58 10.56 8.24
CA GLY A 99 12.56 9.56 8.48
C GLY A 99 12.40 9.28 9.97
N ILE A 100 11.15 9.15 10.42
CA ILE A 100 10.80 8.74 11.78
C ILE A 100 10.39 7.29 11.71
N LEU A 101 11.12 6.44 12.46
CA LEU A 101 10.88 5.00 12.52
C LEU A 101 10.03 4.64 13.72
N ASP A 102 8.96 3.90 13.49
CA ASP A 102 8.15 3.28 14.55
C ASP A 102 8.03 1.77 14.33
N SER A 103 7.90 1.02 15.41
CA SER A 103 7.76 -0.44 15.40
C SER A 103 6.58 -0.89 16.23
N GLN A 104 5.64 -1.59 15.60
CA GLN A 104 4.46 -2.13 16.24
C GLN A 104 4.41 -3.65 16.15
N SER A 105 4.35 -4.32 17.31
CA SER A 105 4.14 -5.76 17.37
C SER A 105 2.65 -6.08 17.24
N THR A 106 2.32 -7.02 16.35
CA THR A 106 0.94 -7.42 16.04
C THR A 106 0.80 -8.92 16.24
N LYS A 107 -0.24 -9.35 16.98
CA LYS A 107 -0.56 -10.77 17.11
C LYS A 107 -0.87 -11.37 15.73
N TRP A 108 -0.28 -12.51 15.45
CA TRP A 108 -0.48 -13.22 14.21
C TRP A 108 -1.08 -14.60 14.48
N GLY A 109 -2.33 -14.80 14.05
CA GLY A 109 -3.08 -16.01 14.33
C GLY A 109 -2.78 -17.21 13.42
N ASN A 110 -1.93 -17.06 12.40
CA ASN A 110 -1.62 -18.15 11.49
C ASN A 110 -0.39 -18.93 11.97
N ASN A 111 -0.61 -20.13 12.49
CA ASN A 111 0.47 -21.01 12.99
C ASN A 111 1.42 -21.53 11.89
N LYS A 112 1.08 -21.36 10.62
CA LYS A 112 1.92 -21.78 9.47
C LYS A 112 2.88 -20.69 8.97
N ALA A 113 2.71 -19.44 9.42
CA ALA A 113 3.60 -18.34 9.05
C ALA A 113 4.74 -18.19 10.08
N PRO A 114 5.92 -17.71 9.66
CA PRO A 114 6.99 -17.37 10.58
C PRO A 114 6.48 -16.37 11.62
N ASN A 115 6.57 -16.71 12.89
CA ASN A 115 6.25 -15.83 14.00
C ASN A 115 7.23 -16.05 15.13
N ASN A 116 7.36 -15.05 16.00
CA ASN A 116 8.19 -15.15 17.21
C ASN A 116 7.63 -14.24 18.31
N ILE A 117 8.25 -14.23 19.47
CA ILE A 117 7.79 -13.44 20.62
C ILE A 117 8.62 -12.17 20.74
N ASP A 118 7.95 -11.02 20.79
CA ASP A 118 8.56 -9.75 21.19
C ASP A 118 8.84 -9.81 22.70
N GLY A 119 10.13 -9.90 23.07
CA GLY A 119 10.53 -10.03 24.46
C GLY A 119 10.12 -8.85 25.35
N ASN A 120 10.01 -7.64 24.78
CA ASN A 120 9.62 -6.44 25.53
C ASN A 120 8.10 -6.34 25.72
N LYS A 121 7.34 -6.60 24.65
CA LYS A 121 5.87 -6.46 24.66
C LYS A 121 5.13 -7.78 24.96
N LYS A 122 5.85 -8.90 25.07
CA LYS A 122 5.31 -10.26 25.26
C LYS A 122 4.23 -10.64 24.23
N VAL A 123 4.36 -10.15 23.01
CA VAL A 123 3.43 -10.40 21.90
C VAL A 123 4.03 -11.43 20.96
N LYS A 124 3.35 -12.57 20.80
CA LYS A 124 3.69 -13.57 19.78
C LYS A 124 3.08 -13.16 18.44
N GLY A 125 3.92 -13.03 17.42
CA GLY A 125 3.44 -12.67 16.10
C GLY A 125 4.51 -12.08 15.19
N ILE A 126 4.15 -11.01 14.54
CA ILE A 126 5.00 -10.24 13.61
C ILE A 126 5.20 -8.82 14.14
N LYS A 127 6.24 -8.17 13.67
CA LYS A 127 6.51 -6.77 13.94
C LYS A 127 6.46 -5.99 12.62
N ARG A 128 5.65 -4.94 12.63
CA ARG A 128 5.54 -3.99 11.52
C ARG A 128 6.41 -2.78 11.86
N HIS A 129 7.36 -2.49 10.99
CA HIS A 129 8.20 -1.31 11.06
C HIS A 129 7.73 -0.32 10.01
N VAL A 130 7.48 0.89 10.41
CA VAL A 130 6.96 1.96 9.54
C VAL A 130 7.91 3.14 9.62
N VAL A 131 8.31 3.63 8.47
CA VAL A 131 9.09 4.87 8.36
C VAL A 131 8.20 5.93 7.73
N VAL A 132 8.06 7.06 8.40
CA VAL A 132 7.31 8.21 7.90
C VAL A 132 8.19 9.46 7.89
N ASP A 133 7.85 10.43 7.05
CA ASP A 133 8.49 11.73 7.10
C ASP A 133 7.93 12.62 8.23
N LYS A 134 8.46 13.81 8.41
CA LYS A 134 8.00 14.78 9.43
C LYS A 134 6.52 15.18 9.31
N ASN A 135 5.89 14.94 8.16
CA ASN A 135 4.47 15.20 7.93
C ASN A 135 3.59 13.95 8.16
N GLY A 136 4.18 12.83 8.52
CA GLY A 136 3.48 11.55 8.66
C GLY A 136 3.28 10.80 7.33
N PHE A 137 3.89 11.23 6.22
CA PHE A 137 3.78 10.52 4.94
C PHE A 137 4.66 9.28 4.95
N LEU A 138 4.08 8.16 4.56
CA LEU A 138 4.76 6.87 4.50
C LEU A 138 5.95 6.91 3.53
N ILE A 139 7.13 6.51 4.04
CA ILE A 139 8.36 6.33 3.26
C ILE A 139 8.57 4.85 2.96
N ALA A 140 8.51 4.00 4.00
CA ALA A 140 8.74 2.57 3.87
C ALA A 140 7.97 1.77 4.93
N VAL A 141 7.65 0.52 4.62
CA VAL A 141 7.10 -0.46 5.55
C VAL A 141 7.91 -1.75 5.43
N MET A 142 8.26 -2.33 6.59
CA MET A 142 8.89 -3.65 6.65
C MET A 142 8.13 -4.51 7.67
N ILE A 143 7.97 -5.79 7.33
CA ILE A 143 7.38 -6.77 8.24
C ILE A 143 8.45 -7.80 8.59
N THR A 144 8.63 -8.03 9.88
CA THR A 144 9.56 -9.03 10.40
C THR A 144 8.87 -9.93 11.43
N VAL A 145 9.52 -11.00 11.84
CA VAL A 145 9.08 -11.75 13.04
C VAL A 145 9.25 -10.87 14.29
N ALA A 146 8.40 -11.07 15.30
CA ALA A 146 8.27 -10.12 16.41
C ALA A 146 9.53 -9.94 17.28
N ASN A 147 10.46 -10.91 17.30
CA ASN A 147 11.71 -10.81 18.06
C ASN A 147 12.79 -9.94 17.39
N ILE A 148 12.64 -9.61 16.10
CA ILE A 148 13.60 -8.75 15.42
C ILE A 148 13.39 -7.31 15.90
N GLN A 149 14.43 -6.73 16.44
CA GLN A 149 14.52 -5.30 16.69
C GLN A 149 15.31 -4.68 15.53
N ILE A 150 14.84 -3.54 15.02
CA ILE A 150 15.68 -2.72 14.14
C ILE A 150 16.81 -2.24 15.03
N GLY A 151 17.99 -2.85 14.84
CA GLY A 151 19.15 -2.61 15.67
C GLY A 151 19.48 -1.12 15.76
N ARG A 152 20.04 -0.70 16.87
CA ARG A 152 20.81 0.53 16.93
C ARG A 152 21.83 0.44 15.80
N ALA A 153 21.71 1.29 14.79
CA ALA A 153 22.76 1.47 13.83
C ALA A 153 23.97 1.93 14.65
N HIS A 154 24.94 1.03 14.81
CA HIS A 154 26.24 1.46 15.27
C HIS A 154 26.83 2.31 14.14
N VAL A 155 26.84 3.60 14.36
CA VAL A 155 27.66 4.54 13.60
C VAL A 155 29.12 4.28 13.95
#